data_06c2031f51a3e64b79d77e23b7330fa1
#
_entry.id   06c2031f51a3e64b79d77e23b7330fa1
#
_cell.length_a   1.000
_cell.length_b   1.000
_cell.length_c   1.000
_cell.angle_alpha   90.00
_cell.angle_beta   90.00
_cell.angle_gamma   90.00
#
_symmetry.space_group_name_H-M   'P 1'
#
loop_
_entity.id
_entity.type
_entity.pdbx_description
1 polymer ?
#
loop_
_entity_poly.entity_id
_entity_poly.type
_entity_poly.pdbx_seq_one_letter_code
_entity_poly.pdbx_strand_id
1 'polypeptide(L)'
;SRRTVDNFGLLKSYLCYDAESREIAAENYDKSMQELHNSAAVKGDISTLPDTVGTALIRGDRIGIYVGESNVVYAKSVAEGVVKEDISVGSWSAWFEIPDIRYGEEKNFSNEIQFEEYDEKKKNNLGLVQWAIQAHENGWGYVYGTYGNVLTESILQDRASVFGEEVTSYMDFIRENWLGKRTSDCVGLIKGYGWYDSKSGEVKVGSNGMADVGANGMFAAATVKGTIDTIPEVPGLAVWSDGHIGIYIGNGEVIEAMNTLRGVTRTKLAGREWTHWLQIPYISYVEEKE
;
A
#
# COMPACT_ATOMS: atom_id res chain seq x y z
N SER A 1 -13.34 23.68 4.67
CA SER A 1 -12.56 24.79 4.06
C SER A 1 -11.82 24.27 2.84
N ARG A 2 -11.77 25.04 1.76
CA ARG A 2 -10.93 24.71 0.60
C ARG A 2 -9.48 25.06 0.95
N ARG A 3 -8.54 24.14 0.73
CA ARG A 3 -7.10 24.43 0.82
C ARG A 3 -6.66 25.15 -0.46
N THR A 4 -5.80 26.16 -0.33
CA THR A 4 -5.23 26.91 -1.46
C THR A 4 -3.71 26.76 -1.43
N VAL A 5 -3.11 26.57 -2.59
CA VAL A 5 -1.65 26.49 -2.78
C VAL A 5 -1.25 27.26 -4.02
N ASP A 6 -0.05 27.83 -4.02
CA ASP A 6 0.60 28.33 -5.22
C ASP A 6 1.39 27.23 -5.94
N ASN A 7 2.13 27.59 -7.00
CA ASN A 7 2.89 26.65 -7.79
C ASN A 7 3.89 25.80 -6.98
N PHE A 8 4.64 26.46 -6.10
CA PHE A 8 5.65 25.76 -5.30
C PHE A 8 5.06 25.26 -3.97
N GLY A 9 4.00 25.91 -3.49
CA GLY A 9 3.30 25.53 -2.27
C GLY A 9 2.70 24.13 -2.32
N LEU A 10 2.32 23.64 -3.51
CA LEU A 10 1.85 22.26 -3.66
C LEU A 10 2.95 21.25 -3.28
N LEU A 11 4.17 21.42 -3.78
CA LEU A 11 5.32 20.60 -3.44
C LEU A 11 5.74 20.78 -1.97
N LYS A 12 5.84 22.03 -1.50
CA LYS A 12 6.14 22.33 -0.08
C LYS A 12 5.13 21.66 0.86
N SER A 13 3.85 21.69 0.52
CA SER A 13 2.81 21.04 1.32
C SER A 13 3.03 19.55 1.49
N TYR A 14 3.56 18.87 0.47
CA TYR A 14 3.91 17.46 0.56
C TYR A 14 5.17 17.24 1.41
N LEU A 15 6.25 18.00 1.13
CA LEU A 15 7.54 17.84 1.81
C LEU A 15 7.50 18.21 3.30
N CYS A 16 6.59 19.12 3.68
CA CYS A 16 6.42 19.59 5.05
C CYS A 16 5.21 18.99 5.76
N TYR A 17 4.54 18.01 5.15
CA TYR A 17 3.38 17.36 5.76
C TYR A 17 3.82 16.41 6.85
N ASP A 18 3.37 16.65 8.06
CA ASP A 18 3.50 15.74 9.19
C ASP A 18 2.27 14.84 9.25
N ALA A 19 2.47 13.55 9.06
CA ALA A 19 1.40 12.56 9.03
C ALA A 19 0.76 12.31 10.41
N GLU A 20 1.49 12.61 11.51
CA GLU A 20 1.02 12.42 12.88
C GLU A 20 0.13 13.58 13.32
N SER A 21 0.62 14.82 13.16
CA SER A 21 -0.15 16.03 13.50
C SER A 21 -1.19 16.40 12.44
N ARG A 22 -1.04 15.91 11.20
CA ARG A 22 -1.81 16.32 9.99
C ARG A 22 -1.65 17.80 9.65
N GLU A 23 -0.56 18.39 10.07
CA GLU A 23 -0.21 19.78 9.82
C GLU A 23 0.87 19.91 8.74
N ILE A 24 0.98 21.11 8.18
CA ILE A 24 2.00 21.47 7.19
C ILE A 24 2.87 22.56 7.81
N ALA A 25 4.10 22.20 8.22
CA ALA A 25 5.08 23.11 8.78
C ALA A 25 5.94 23.75 7.67
N ALA A 26 5.29 24.37 6.67
CA ALA A 26 5.94 24.89 5.47
C ALA A 26 6.90 26.06 5.75
N GLU A 27 6.78 26.72 6.88
CA GLU A 27 7.70 27.77 7.35
C GLU A 27 9.11 27.23 7.65
N ASN A 28 9.24 25.92 7.91
CA ASN A 28 10.52 25.27 8.16
C ASN A 28 11.25 24.86 6.87
N TYR A 29 10.64 25.06 5.72
CA TYR A 29 11.22 24.72 4.42
C TYR A 29 11.71 25.97 3.72
N ASP A 30 13.00 26.24 3.80
CA ASP A 30 13.65 27.46 3.33
C ASP A 30 14.19 27.40 1.89
N LYS A 31 14.23 26.20 1.28
CA LYS A 31 14.68 26.04 -0.11
C LYS A 31 13.66 26.62 -1.10
N SER A 32 14.17 27.33 -2.09
CA SER A 32 13.39 27.74 -3.27
C SER A 32 13.35 26.63 -4.33
N MET A 33 12.44 26.75 -5.28
CA MET A 33 12.35 25.86 -6.44
C MET A 33 13.68 25.80 -7.22
N GLN A 34 14.35 26.95 -7.38
CA GLN A 34 15.61 27.05 -8.13
C GLN A 34 16.75 26.34 -7.37
N GLU A 35 16.79 26.44 -6.04
CA GLU A 35 17.76 25.73 -5.21
C GLU A 35 17.54 24.22 -5.30
N LEU A 36 16.29 23.75 -5.28
CA LEU A 36 15.99 22.34 -5.48
C LEU A 36 16.45 21.84 -6.84
N HIS A 37 16.10 22.56 -7.91
CA HIS A 37 16.54 22.19 -9.25
C HIS A 37 18.08 22.21 -9.38
N ASN A 38 18.76 23.22 -8.81
CA ASN A 38 20.21 23.31 -8.88
C ASN A 38 20.91 22.18 -8.14
N SER A 39 20.39 21.80 -6.96
CA SER A 39 20.95 20.73 -6.11
C SER A 39 20.54 19.31 -6.57
N ALA A 40 19.61 19.17 -7.50
CA ALA A 40 19.19 17.87 -8.00
C ALA A 40 20.34 17.15 -8.74
N ALA A 41 20.62 15.93 -8.27
CA ALA A 41 21.65 15.08 -8.87
C ALA A 41 21.23 14.48 -10.20
N VAL A 42 19.93 14.23 -10.37
CA VAL A 42 19.32 13.64 -11.55
C VAL A 42 18.33 14.63 -12.14
N LYS A 43 18.59 15.11 -13.34
CA LYS A 43 17.77 16.08 -14.08
C LYS A 43 18.10 16.08 -15.56
N GLY A 44 17.18 16.61 -16.37
CA GLY A 44 17.35 16.66 -17.82
C GLY A 44 16.37 17.58 -18.53
N ASP A 45 16.50 17.64 -19.85
CA ASP A 45 15.54 18.28 -20.74
C ASP A 45 14.24 17.49 -20.78
N ILE A 46 13.11 18.16 -20.98
CA ILE A 46 11.79 17.51 -20.98
C ILE A 46 11.69 16.33 -21.98
N SER A 47 12.42 16.40 -23.09
CA SER A 47 12.46 15.32 -24.08
C SER A 47 13.09 14.02 -23.58
N THR A 48 13.78 14.09 -22.44
CA THR A 48 14.43 12.96 -21.78
C THR A 48 13.71 12.56 -20.47
N LEU A 49 12.47 13.03 -20.27
CA LEU A 49 11.71 12.73 -19.06
C LEU A 49 11.58 11.20 -18.89
N PRO A 50 12.04 10.65 -17.76
CA PRO A 50 11.79 9.25 -17.43
C PRO A 50 10.33 9.06 -17.01
N ASP A 51 9.81 7.85 -17.16
CA ASP A 51 8.47 7.50 -16.65
C ASP A 51 8.48 7.24 -15.13
N THR A 52 9.13 8.12 -14.40
CA THR A 52 9.28 8.03 -12.95
C THR A 52 8.29 8.96 -12.25
N VAL A 53 7.26 8.40 -11.64
CA VAL A 53 6.25 9.15 -10.89
C VAL A 53 6.89 9.91 -9.73
N GLY A 54 6.45 11.16 -9.52
CA GLY A 54 7.01 12.05 -8.50
C GLY A 54 8.10 12.99 -9.00
N THR A 55 8.58 12.79 -10.23
CA THR A 55 9.55 13.68 -10.88
C THR A 55 8.95 15.10 -11.03
N ALA A 56 9.73 16.12 -10.68
CA ALA A 56 9.34 17.50 -10.87
C ALA A 56 9.55 17.94 -12.31
N LEU A 57 8.55 18.63 -12.88
CA LEU A 57 8.65 19.30 -14.17
C LEU A 57 8.69 20.81 -13.94
N ILE A 58 9.53 21.52 -14.70
CA ILE A 58 9.67 22.98 -14.58
C ILE A 58 9.44 23.69 -15.90
N ARG A 59 8.88 24.90 -15.80
CA ARG A 59 8.74 25.87 -16.89
C ARG A 59 8.79 27.30 -16.31
N GLY A 60 9.93 27.99 -16.48
CA GLY A 60 10.10 29.30 -15.86
C GLY A 60 9.97 29.22 -14.33
N ASP A 61 8.97 29.89 -13.78
CA ASP A 61 8.63 29.91 -12.35
C ASP A 61 7.57 28.87 -11.93
N ARG A 62 7.17 27.98 -12.84
CA ARG A 62 6.17 26.95 -12.58
C ARG A 62 6.81 25.61 -12.34
N ILE A 63 6.23 24.86 -11.40
CA ILE A 63 6.59 23.49 -11.10
C ILE A 63 5.32 22.62 -11.13
N GLY A 64 5.46 21.40 -11.65
CA GLY A 64 4.44 20.37 -11.62
C GLY A 64 5.06 19.05 -11.21
N ILE A 65 4.24 18.11 -10.80
CA ILE A 65 4.66 16.76 -10.44
C ILE A 65 4.15 15.78 -11.48
N TYR A 66 5.06 15.06 -12.09
CA TYR A 66 4.73 13.98 -13.02
C TYR A 66 4.04 12.83 -12.27
N VAL A 67 2.90 12.39 -12.78
CA VAL A 67 2.07 11.35 -12.13
C VAL A 67 1.88 10.11 -13.01
N GLY A 68 2.76 9.93 -14.01
CA GLY A 68 2.69 8.79 -14.94
C GLY A 68 1.75 9.05 -16.13
N GLU A 69 1.81 8.16 -17.12
CA GLU A 69 0.93 8.18 -18.31
C GLU A 69 0.89 9.55 -19.02
N SER A 70 2.03 10.20 -19.16
CA SER A 70 2.17 11.54 -19.74
C SER A 70 1.37 12.63 -19.03
N ASN A 71 1.04 12.47 -17.75
CA ASN A 71 0.27 13.46 -16.98
C ASN A 71 1.13 14.18 -15.93
N VAL A 72 0.76 15.43 -15.68
CA VAL A 72 1.35 16.29 -14.66
C VAL A 72 0.26 16.93 -13.79
N VAL A 73 0.50 17.01 -12.49
CA VAL A 73 -0.35 17.73 -11.53
C VAL A 73 0.37 19.00 -11.08
N TYR A 74 -0.30 20.13 -11.18
CA TYR A 74 0.26 21.43 -10.79
C TYR A 74 -0.81 22.47 -10.43
N ALA A 75 -0.44 23.51 -9.69
CA ALA A 75 -1.31 24.64 -9.43
C ALA A 75 -1.30 25.58 -10.64
N LYS A 76 -2.36 25.56 -11.46
CA LYS A 76 -2.42 26.19 -12.77
C LYS A 76 -2.70 27.69 -12.70
N SER A 77 -3.76 28.06 -12.00
CA SER A 77 -4.18 29.45 -11.82
C SER A 77 -5.16 29.60 -10.65
N VAL A 78 -5.44 30.84 -10.26
CA VAL A 78 -6.47 31.12 -9.23
C VAL A 78 -7.86 30.64 -9.66
N ALA A 79 -8.15 30.70 -10.95
CA ALA A 79 -9.46 30.31 -11.49
C ALA A 79 -9.61 28.78 -11.62
N GLU A 80 -8.54 28.08 -12.02
CA GLU A 80 -8.57 26.65 -12.32
C GLU A 80 -8.09 25.79 -11.12
N GLY A 81 -7.31 26.36 -10.21
CA GLY A 81 -6.76 25.66 -9.05
C GLY A 81 -5.68 24.66 -9.41
N VAL A 82 -5.66 23.53 -8.70
CA VAL A 82 -4.78 22.40 -9.00
C VAL A 82 -5.44 21.51 -10.05
N VAL A 83 -4.71 21.25 -11.13
CA VAL A 83 -5.20 20.46 -12.29
C VAL A 83 -4.29 19.27 -12.55
N LYS A 84 -4.84 18.23 -13.18
CA LYS A 84 -4.10 17.15 -13.83
C LYS A 84 -4.27 17.31 -15.34
N GLU A 85 -3.18 17.45 -16.08
CA GLU A 85 -3.20 17.65 -17.53
C GLU A 85 -2.07 16.83 -18.20
N ASP A 86 -2.23 16.59 -19.48
CA ASP A 86 -1.16 16.01 -20.31
C ASP A 86 0.05 16.95 -20.37
N ILE A 87 1.27 16.38 -20.26
CA ILE A 87 2.52 17.16 -20.24
C ILE A 87 2.70 18.03 -21.51
N SER A 88 2.14 17.62 -22.65
CA SER A 88 2.22 18.36 -23.90
C SER A 88 1.51 19.72 -23.85
N VAL A 89 0.49 19.88 -22.98
CA VAL A 89 -0.27 21.12 -22.81
C VAL A 89 0.54 22.18 -22.07
N GLY A 90 1.40 21.73 -21.13
CA GLY A 90 2.07 22.63 -20.18
C GLY A 90 3.29 23.36 -20.73
N SER A 91 3.84 23.03 -21.92
CA SER A 91 5.10 23.56 -22.46
C SER A 91 6.26 23.47 -21.46
N TRP A 92 6.38 22.37 -20.78
CA TRP A 92 7.46 22.09 -19.81
C TRP A 92 8.82 22.10 -20.52
N SER A 93 9.87 22.56 -19.83
CA SER A 93 11.20 22.71 -20.42
C SER A 93 12.22 21.74 -19.88
N ALA A 94 12.08 21.36 -18.62
CA ALA A 94 13.02 20.42 -17.98
C ALA A 94 12.33 19.64 -16.87
N TRP A 95 13.04 18.60 -16.41
CA TRP A 95 12.63 17.77 -15.28
C TRP A 95 13.80 17.55 -14.31
N PHE A 96 13.47 17.20 -13.06
CA PHE A 96 14.46 16.80 -12.06
C PHE A 96 13.84 15.90 -10.99
N GLU A 97 14.66 15.04 -10.42
CA GLU A 97 14.32 14.33 -9.18
C GLU A 97 14.50 15.27 -8.00
N ILE A 98 13.48 15.38 -7.16
CA ILE A 98 13.48 16.27 -6.01
C ILE A 98 14.45 15.72 -4.96
N PRO A 99 15.52 16.45 -4.55
CA PRO A 99 16.58 15.91 -3.70
C PRO A 99 16.12 15.36 -2.34
N ASP A 100 15.00 15.87 -1.84
CA ASP A 100 14.46 15.47 -0.53
C ASP A 100 13.44 14.32 -0.64
N ILE A 101 13.27 13.75 -1.83
CA ILE A 101 12.41 12.57 -2.10
C ILE A 101 13.29 11.38 -2.50
N ARG A 102 13.02 10.23 -1.92
CA ARG A 102 13.59 8.97 -2.38
C ARG A 102 12.72 8.43 -3.53
N TYR A 103 13.29 8.42 -4.70
CA TYR A 103 12.73 7.71 -5.84
C TYR A 103 13.09 6.24 -5.67
N GLY A 104 12.09 5.41 -5.45
CA GLY A 104 12.25 3.97 -5.55
C GLY A 104 12.56 3.60 -7.00
N GLU A 105 13.33 2.56 -7.24
CA GLU A 105 13.29 1.89 -8.54
C GLU A 105 11.81 1.63 -8.86
N GLU A 106 11.40 1.80 -10.13
CA GLU A 106 10.06 1.38 -10.54
C GLU A 106 9.87 -0.04 -10.03
N LYS A 107 9.12 -0.18 -8.94
CA LYS A 107 8.65 -1.49 -8.55
C LYS A 107 7.64 -1.86 -9.63
N ASN A 108 8.11 -2.56 -10.66
CA ASN A 108 7.23 -3.38 -11.46
C ASN A 108 6.47 -4.22 -10.43
N PHE A 109 5.21 -3.88 -10.19
CA PHE A 109 4.39 -4.61 -9.23
C PHE A 109 4.34 -6.05 -9.71
N SER A 110 5.29 -6.84 -9.20
CA SER A 110 5.40 -8.23 -9.54
C SER A 110 4.29 -8.97 -8.80
N ASN A 111 3.53 -9.79 -9.53
CA ASN A 111 2.68 -10.77 -8.90
C ASN A 111 3.50 -11.96 -8.37
N GLU A 112 4.81 -11.93 -8.56
CA GLU A 112 5.74 -12.90 -8.00
C GLU A 112 6.00 -12.60 -6.53
N ILE A 113 5.99 -13.63 -5.70
CA ILE A 113 6.26 -13.56 -4.28
C ILE A 113 7.61 -14.21 -4.04
N GLN A 114 8.54 -13.45 -3.46
CA GLN A 114 9.89 -13.92 -3.16
C GLN A 114 10.05 -14.09 -1.64
N PHE A 115 10.58 -15.23 -1.22
CA PHE A 115 10.94 -15.50 0.17
C PHE A 115 12.43 -15.80 0.25
N GLU A 116 13.18 -15.08 1.08
CA GLU A 116 14.64 -15.23 1.21
C GLU A 116 15.05 -16.48 2.03
N GLU A 117 14.27 -16.92 2.99
CA GLU A 117 14.52 -18.13 3.79
C GLU A 117 13.20 -18.87 4.11
N TYR A 118 12.58 -19.42 3.11
CA TYR A 118 11.29 -20.06 3.27
C TYR A 118 11.41 -21.60 3.38
N ASP A 119 11.05 -22.13 4.54
CA ASP A 119 10.77 -23.58 4.68
C ASP A 119 9.34 -23.85 4.19
N GLU A 120 9.22 -24.33 2.96
CA GLU A 120 7.94 -24.66 2.32
C GLU A 120 7.06 -25.62 3.15
N LYS A 121 7.66 -26.34 4.09
CA LYS A 121 6.96 -27.36 4.88
C LYS A 121 6.33 -26.84 6.16
N LYS A 122 6.69 -25.65 6.61
CA LYS A 122 6.16 -25.07 7.86
C LYS A 122 5.89 -23.58 7.70
N LYS A 123 4.64 -23.24 7.46
CA LYS A 123 4.20 -21.85 7.53
C LYS A 123 4.49 -21.28 8.92
N ASN A 124 5.25 -20.19 8.99
CA ASN A 124 5.63 -19.56 10.25
C ASN A 124 5.33 -18.05 10.25
N ASN A 125 5.45 -17.44 11.43
CA ASN A 125 5.16 -16.02 11.65
C ASN A 125 6.07 -15.10 10.84
N LEU A 126 7.36 -15.39 10.69
CA LEU A 126 8.30 -14.54 9.93
C LEU A 126 8.00 -14.57 8.43
N GLY A 127 7.68 -15.73 7.87
CA GLY A 127 7.21 -15.86 6.49
C GLY A 127 5.88 -15.12 6.26
N LEU A 128 4.97 -15.10 7.26
CA LEU A 128 3.76 -14.30 7.18
C LEU A 128 4.05 -12.79 7.14
N VAL A 129 5.02 -12.33 7.93
CA VAL A 129 5.48 -10.93 7.90
C VAL A 129 6.02 -10.57 6.53
N GLN A 130 6.89 -11.41 5.95
CA GLN A 130 7.44 -11.19 4.60
C GLN A 130 6.33 -11.14 3.54
N TRP A 131 5.37 -12.07 3.60
CA TRP A 131 4.20 -12.07 2.73
C TRP A 131 3.40 -10.78 2.82
N ALA A 132 3.12 -10.32 4.04
CA ALA A 132 2.36 -9.09 4.27
C ALA A 132 3.10 -7.85 3.76
N ILE A 133 4.42 -7.76 4.02
CA ILE A 133 5.27 -6.67 3.53
C ILE A 133 5.25 -6.63 2.00
N GLN A 134 5.46 -7.77 1.34
CA GLN A 134 5.42 -7.85 -0.12
C GLN A 134 4.03 -7.50 -0.68
N ALA A 135 2.95 -7.95 -0.02
CA ALA A 135 1.59 -7.58 -0.43
C ALA A 135 1.38 -6.06 -0.40
N HIS A 136 1.86 -5.41 0.66
CA HIS A 136 1.82 -3.94 0.76
C HIS A 136 2.70 -3.28 -0.30
N GLU A 137 3.96 -3.69 -0.42
CA GLU A 137 4.93 -3.13 -1.35
C GLU A 137 4.55 -3.31 -2.82
N ASN A 138 3.89 -4.41 -3.15
CA ASN A 138 3.37 -4.70 -4.49
C ASN A 138 1.96 -4.12 -4.73
N GLY A 139 1.44 -3.28 -3.81
CA GLY A 139 0.18 -2.57 -4.00
C GLY A 139 -1.02 -3.48 -4.21
N TRP A 140 -1.11 -4.59 -3.43
CA TRP A 140 -2.26 -5.47 -3.55
C TRP A 140 -3.56 -4.76 -3.25
N GLY A 141 -4.57 -5.05 -4.05
CA GLY A 141 -5.91 -4.51 -3.86
C GLY A 141 -6.70 -5.23 -2.77
N TYR A 142 -7.87 -4.66 -2.47
CA TYR A 142 -8.85 -5.31 -1.62
C TYR A 142 -10.10 -5.64 -2.43
N VAL A 143 -10.47 -6.91 -2.42
CA VAL A 143 -11.79 -7.38 -2.88
C VAL A 143 -12.28 -8.42 -1.88
N TYR A 144 -13.49 -8.21 -1.37
CA TYR A 144 -14.09 -9.10 -0.37
C TYR A 144 -14.16 -10.55 -0.88
N GLY A 145 -13.68 -11.50 -0.08
CA GLY A 145 -13.62 -12.93 -0.42
C GLY A 145 -12.43 -13.34 -1.29
N THR A 146 -11.42 -12.48 -1.49
CA THR A 146 -10.15 -12.84 -2.15
C THR A 146 -9.04 -13.08 -1.13
N TYR A 147 -7.96 -13.75 -1.53
CA TYR A 147 -6.94 -14.28 -0.62
C TYR A 147 -5.53 -14.27 -1.23
N GLY A 148 -5.19 -13.26 -2.01
CA GLY A 148 -3.87 -13.10 -2.62
C GLY A 148 -3.76 -13.66 -4.05
N ASN A 149 -4.85 -14.06 -4.65
CA ASN A 149 -4.91 -14.43 -6.07
C ASN A 149 -4.90 -13.18 -6.97
N VAL A 150 -4.42 -13.34 -8.20
CA VAL A 150 -4.53 -12.29 -9.22
C VAL A 150 -6.00 -12.13 -9.61
N LEU A 151 -6.52 -10.91 -9.50
CA LEU A 151 -7.91 -10.62 -9.80
C LEU A 151 -8.16 -10.63 -11.31
N THR A 152 -9.04 -11.50 -11.74
CA THR A 152 -9.59 -11.54 -13.11
C THR A 152 -11.03 -11.08 -13.12
N GLU A 153 -11.56 -10.70 -14.29
CA GLU A 153 -12.98 -10.34 -14.40
C GLU A 153 -13.89 -11.51 -13.96
N SER A 154 -13.49 -12.75 -14.25
CA SER A 154 -14.24 -13.93 -13.80
C SER A 154 -14.31 -14.06 -12.29
N ILE A 155 -13.19 -13.84 -11.60
CA ILE A 155 -13.14 -13.85 -10.13
C ILE A 155 -13.97 -12.70 -9.57
N LEU A 156 -13.86 -11.50 -10.15
CA LEU A 156 -14.63 -10.34 -9.71
C LEU A 156 -16.15 -10.59 -9.81
N GLN A 157 -16.61 -11.13 -10.93
CA GLN A 157 -18.03 -11.49 -11.13
C GLN A 157 -18.50 -12.56 -10.14
N ASP A 158 -17.66 -13.57 -9.89
CA ASP A 158 -17.96 -14.59 -8.89
C ASP A 158 -18.06 -13.99 -7.49
N ARG A 159 -17.11 -13.12 -7.08
CA ARG A 159 -17.19 -12.44 -5.77
C ARG A 159 -18.41 -11.53 -5.68
N ALA A 160 -18.73 -10.80 -6.73
CA ALA A 160 -19.94 -9.98 -6.78
C ALA A 160 -21.23 -10.80 -6.61
N SER A 161 -21.28 -11.98 -7.24
CA SER A 161 -22.41 -12.90 -7.11
C SER A 161 -22.57 -13.47 -5.69
N VAL A 162 -21.43 -13.79 -5.03
CA VAL A 162 -21.43 -14.42 -3.69
C VAL A 162 -21.66 -13.41 -2.58
N PHE A 163 -21.07 -12.21 -2.68
CA PHE A 163 -21.02 -11.23 -1.59
C PHE A 163 -21.89 -9.98 -1.81
N GLY A 164 -22.56 -9.89 -2.95
CA GLY A 164 -23.52 -8.82 -3.22
C GLY A 164 -22.91 -7.41 -3.06
N GLU A 165 -23.57 -6.57 -2.27
CA GLU A 165 -23.24 -5.15 -2.12
C GLU A 165 -21.81 -4.88 -1.61
N GLU A 166 -21.21 -5.79 -0.87
CA GLU A 166 -19.81 -5.69 -0.43
C GLU A 166 -18.81 -5.58 -1.60
N VAL A 167 -19.20 -6.09 -2.76
CA VAL A 167 -18.40 -6.04 -3.99
C VAL A 167 -19.06 -5.16 -5.05
N THR A 168 -20.38 -5.33 -5.29
CA THR A 168 -21.06 -4.66 -6.40
C THR A 168 -21.07 -3.15 -6.28
N SER A 169 -21.09 -2.60 -5.05
CA SER A 169 -21.00 -1.16 -4.79
C SER A 169 -19.69 -0.52 -5.26
N TYR A 170 -18.66 -1.32 -5.52
CA TYR A 170 -17.32 -0.85 -5.87
C TYR A 170 -16.82 -1.37 -7.22
N MET A 171 -17.66 -1.97 -8.05
CA MET A 171 -17.29 -2.68 -9.28
C MET A 171 -16.40 -1.84 -10.21
N ASP A 172 -16.79 -0.59 -10.46
CA ASP A 172 -16.04 0.29 -11.37
C ASP A 172 -14.66 0.64 -10.78
N PHE A 173 -14.63 0.99 -9.49
CA PHE A 173 -13.37 1.25 -8.80
C PHE A 173 -12.43 0.02 -8.80
N ILE A 174 -12.98 -1.18 -8.54
CA ILE A 174 -12.20 -2.42 -8.53
C ILE A 174 -11.63 -2.71 -9.91
N ARG A 175 -12.40 -2.53 -10.99
CA ARG A 175 -11.89 -2.73 -12.35
C ARG A 175 -10.79 -1.76 -12.71
N GLU A 176 -10.95 -0.49 -12.35
CA GLU A 176 -9.97 0.55 -12.64
C GLU A 176 -8.66 0.36 -11.87
N ASN A 177 -8.73 -0.07 -10.61
CA ASN A 177 -7.59 -0.04 -9.70
C ASN A 177 -6.98 -1.41 -9.38
N TRP A 178 -7.79 -2.49 -9.37
CA TRP A 178 -7.37 -3.79 -8.86
C TRP A 178 -7.37 -4.93 -9.88
N LEU A 179 -7.99 -4.78 -11.04
CA LEU A 179 -8.00 -5.82 -12.06
C LEU A 179 -6.57 -6.09 -12.55
N GLY A 180 -6.20 -7.37 -12.63
CA GLY A 180 -4.84 -7.81 -12.99
C GLY A 180 -3.83 -7.77 -11.84
N LYS A 181 -4.15 -7.18 -10.69
CA LYS A 181 -3.32 -7.20 -9.48
C LYS A 181 -3.73 -8.34 -8.54
N ARG A 182 -2.84 -8.71 -7.62
CA ARG A 182 -3.25 -9.57 -6.51
C ARG A 182 -4.18 -8.80 -5.57
N THR A 183 -5.18 -9.49 -5.04
CA THR A 183 -6.16 -8.92 -4.10
C THR A 183 -6.41 -9.86 -2.94
N SER A 184 -6.71 -9.29 -1.77
CA SER A 184 -7.19 -10.05 -0.61
C SER A 184 -8.19 -9.24 0.22
N ASP A 185 -9.06 -9.90 0.97
CA ASP A 185 -9.72 -9.28 2.10
C ASP A 185 -8.87 -9.38 3.37
N CYS A 186 -9.36 -8.88 4.49
CA CYS A 186 -8.58 -8.79 5.73
C CYS A 186 -8.05 -10.15 6.20
N VAL A 187 -8.89 -11.16 6.30
CA VAL A 187 -8.47 -12.51 6.70
C VAL A 187 -7.87 -13.29 5.54
N GLY A 188 -8.24 -12.95 4.31
CA GLY A 188 -7.69 -13.50 3.08
C GLY A 188 -6.19 -13.27 2.94
N LEU A 189 -5.68 -12.14 3.46
CA LEU A 189 -4.24 -11.87 3.50
C LEU A 189 -3.48 -12.93 4.31
N ILE A 190 -4.04 -13.35 5.43
CA ILE A 190 -3.47 -14.41 6.29
C ILE A 190 -3.67 -15.79 5.65
N LYS A 191 -4.90 -16.09 5.22
CA LYS A 191 -5.22 -17.38 4.59
C LYS A 191 -4.43 -17.60 3.31
N GLY A 192 -4.25 -16.55 2.53
CA GLY A 192 -3.45 -16.58 1.32
C GLY A 192 -2.02 -17.06 1.57
N TYR A 193 -1.37 -16.55 2.60
CA TYR A 193 -0.07 -17.06 3.04
C TYR A 193 -0.10 -18.56 3.36
N GLY A 194 -1.08 -18.98 4.16
CA GLY A 194 -1.23 -20.40 4.52
C GLY A 194 -1.45 -21.31 3.31
N TRP A 195 -2.17 -20.84 2.31
CA TRP A 195 -2.53 -21.59 1.10
C TRP A 195 -1.55 -21.41 -0.08
N TYR A 196 -0.58 -20.51 0.04
CA TYR A 196 0.38 -20.25 -1.04
C TYR A 196 1.32 -21.44 -1.26
N ASP A 197 1.44 -21.84 -2.51
CA ASP A 197 2.38 -22.84 -3.00
C ASP A 197 3.47 -22.14 -3.79
N SER A 198 4.69 -22.06 -3.22
CA SER A 198 5.83 -21.36 -3.82
C SER A 198 6.31 -22.01 -5.13
N LYS A 199 6.04 -23.32 -5.34
CA LYS A 199 6.43 -24.02 -6.56
C LYS A 199 5.61 -23.63 -7.78
N SER A 200 4.29 -23.43 -7.57
CA SER A 200 3.39 -23.01 -8.64
C SER A 200 3.15 -21.51 -8.67
N GLY A 201 3.50 -20.76 -7.61
CA GLY A 201 3.15 -19.34 -7.47
C GLY A 201 1.67 -19.09 -7.21
N GLU A 202 0.90 -20.13 -6.90
CA GLU A 202 -0.56 -20.09 -6.75
C GLU A 202 -1.02 -20.21 -5.31
N VAL A 203 -2.20 -19.68 -5.02
CA VAL A 203 -2.89 -19.87 -3.75
C VAL A 203 -3.92 -20.99 -3.90
N LYS A 204 -3.69 -22.12 -3.20
CA LYS A 204 -4.54 -23.32 -3.24
C LYS A 204 -5.39 -23.39 -1.97
N VAL A 205 -6.64 -23.00 -2.08
CA VAL A 205 -7.59 -22.97 -0.96
C VAL A 205 -7.64 -24.31 -0.22
N GLY A 206 -7.56 -24.25 1.12
CA GLY A 206 -7.58 -25.43 1.99
C GLY A 206 -6.27 -26.20 2.08
N SER A 207 -5.19 -25.76 1.41
CA SER A 207 -3.88 -26.40 1.53
C SER A 207 -3.23 -26.13 2.89
N ASN A 208 -2.18 -26.91 3.22
CA ASN A 208 -1.36 -26.79 4.43
C ASN A 208 -2.15 -26.78 5.77
N GLY A 209 -3.37 -27.33 5.77
CA GLY A 209 -4.22 -27.41 6.95
C GLY A 209 -4.86 -26.09 7.40
N MET A 210 -4.62 -24.99 6.70
CA MET A 210 -5.26 -23.69 7.01
C MET A 210 -6.75 -23.76 6.69
N ALA A 211 -7.60 -23.55 7.70
CA ALA A 211 -9.05 -23.56 7.53
C ALA A 211 -9.55 -22.31 6.81
N ASP A 212 -10.61 -22.45 6.04
CA ASP A 212 -11.31 -21.32 5.43
C ASP A 212 -12.32 -20.71 6.41
N VAL A 213 -11.86 -19.75 7.19
CA VAL A 213 -12.63 -19.05 8.22
C VAL A 213 -12.58 -17.54 8.00
N GLY A 214 -13.59 -16.81 8.52
CA GLY A 214 -13.56 -15.36 8.60
C GLY A 214 -12.68 -14.85 9.75
N ALA A 215 -12.51 -13.52 9.86
CA ALA A 215 -11.71 -12.89 10.91
C ALA A 215 -12.15 -13.30 12.33
N ASN A 216 -13.45 -13.32 12.59
CA ASN A 216 -14.02 -13.75 13.86
C ASN A 216 -13.82 -15.25 14.12
N GLY A 217 -13.91 -16.07 13.07
CA GLY A 217 -13.63 -17.51 13.17
C GLY A 217 -12.16 -17.79 13.49
N MET A 218 -11.24 -17.05 12.91
CA MET A 218 -9.80 -17.15 13.21
C MET A 218 -9.50 -16.74 14.66
N PHE A 219 -10.08 -15.64 15.13
CA PHE A 219 -9.99 -15.22 16.52
C PHE A 219 -10.58 -16.24 17.49
N ALA A 220 -11.74 -16.82 17.15
CA ALA A 220 -12.39 -17.85 18.01
C ALA A 220 -11.53 -19.11 18.12
N ALA A 221 -10.90 -19.54 17.03
CA ALA A 221 -10.08 -20.74 16.98
C ALA A 221 -8.70 -20.58 17.66
N ALA A 222 -8.24 -19.34 17.89
CA ALA A 222 -6.94 -19.08 18.51
C ALA A 222 -6.94 -19.46 19.99
N THR A 223 -5.93 -20.25 20.42
CA THR A 223 -5.72 -20.67 21.80
C THR A 223 -4.80 -19.73 22.58
N VAL A 224 -3.91 -19.02 21.90
CA VAL A 224 -3.02 -18.01 22.48
C VAL A 224 -3.44 -16.64 21.96
N LYS A 225 -3.97 -15.82 22.86
CA LYS A 225 -4.47 -14.46 22.55
C LYS A 225 -4.59 -13.63 23.82
N GLY A 226 -4.64 -12.32 23.68
CA GLY A 226 -4.81 -11.37 24.77
C GLY A 226 -5.44 -10.06 24.30
N THR A 227 -5.69 -9.14 25.23
CA THR A 227 -6.12 -7.79 24.90
C THR A 227 -4.99 -6.99 24.25
N ILE A 228 -5.31 -6.02 23.43
CA ILE A 228 -4.32 -5.33 22.59
C ILE A 228 -3.23 -4.63 23.40
N ASP A 229 -3.54 -4.14 24.60
CA ASP A 229 -2.61 -3.53 25.54
C ASP A 229 -1.54 -4.48 26.08
N THR A 230 -1.73 -5.79 25.91
CA THR A 230 -0.80 -6.85 26.33
C THR A 230 -0.04 -7.47 25.16
N ILE A 231 -0.10 -6.89 23.96
CA ILE A 231 0.56 -7.47 22.79
C ILE A 231 2.07 -7.59 23.02
N PRO A 232 2.66 -8.80 22.88
CA PRO A 232 4.10 -8.95 22.95
C PRO A 232 4.77 -8.48 21.65
N GLU A 233 6.05 -8.11 21.73
CA GLU A 233 6.83 -7.72 20.55
C GLU A 233 7.25 -8.97 19.75
N VAL A 234 6.26 -9.61 19.13
CA VAL A 234 6.43 -10.82 18.31
C VAL A 234 5.82 -10.57 16.93
N PRO A 235 6.66 -10.33 15.90
CA PRO A 235 6.17 -10.15 14.53
C PRO A 235 5.40 -11.38 14.03
N GLY A 236 4.35 -11.14 13.26
CA GLY A 236 3.48 -12.19 12.70
C GLY A 236 2.31 -12.58 13.59
N LEU A 237 2.15 -11.94 14.76
CA LEU A 237 0.88 -12.00 15.48
C LEU A 237 -0.22 -11.36 14.64
N ALA A 238 -1.45 -11.83 14.77
CA ALA A 238 -2.58 -11.09 14.26
C ALA A 238 -3.10 -10.10 15.29
N VAL A 239 -3.57 -8.94 14.82
CA VAL A 239 -4.36 -7.98 15.60
C VAL A 239 -5.79 -8.02 15.10
N TRP A 240 -6.75 -7.96 16.01
CA TRP A 240 -8.15 -8.22 15.72
C TRP A 240 -9.08 -7.20 16.37
N SER A 241 -10.12 -6.84 15.64
CA SER A 241 -11.38 -6.25 16.14
C SER A 241 -12.55 -6.97 15.50
N ASP A 242 -13.76 -6.79 15.98
CA ASP A 242 -14.93 -7.50 15.46
C ASP A 242 -15.07 -7.29 13.93
N GLY A 243 -15.03 -8.39 13.18
CA GLY A 243 -15.11 -8.39 11.72
C GLY A 243 -13.83 -8.03 10.98
N HIS A 244 -12.74 -7.66 11.66
CA HIS A 244 -11.49 -7.24 11.00
C HIS A 244 -10.24 -7.83 11.64
N ILE A 245 -9.19 -8.02 10.84
CA ILE A 245 -7.91 -8.62 11.28
C ILE A 245 -6.75 -8.05 10.45
N GLY A 246 -5.61 -7.84 11.12
CA GLY A 246 -4.36 -7.40 10.50
C GLY A 246 -3.18 -8.23 10.99
N ILE A 247 -2.00 -8.00 10.45
CA ILE A 247 -0.76 -8.69 10.77
C ILE A 247 0.20 -7.70 11.45
N TYR A 248 0.53 -7.93 12.71
CA TYR A 248 1.55 -7.17 13.43
C TYR A 248 2.93 -7.51 12.86
N ILE A 249 3.68 -6.52 12.44
CA ILE A 249 5.00 -6.70 11.82
C ILE A 249 6.16 -6.27 12.70
N GLY A 250 5.87 -5.97 13.98
CA GLY A 250 6.85 -5.44 14.93
C GLY A 250 6.86 -3.91 15.00
N ASN A 251 7.54 -3.37 16.01
CA ASN A 251 7.77 -1.92 16.18
C ASN A 251 6.48 -1.07 16.16
N GLY A 252 5.36 -1.60 16.66
CA GLY A 252 4.08 -0.91 16.69
C GLY A 252 3.45 -0.72 15.30
N GLU A 253 3.78 -1.54 14.32
CA GLU A 253 3.25 -1.46 12.97
C GLU A 253 2.44 -2.68 12.56
N VAL A 254 1.45 -2.46 11.71
CA VAL A 254 0.51 -3.48 11.23
C VAL A 254 0.39 -3.39 9.72
N ILE A 255 0.32 -4.52 9.04
CA ILE A 255 -0.13 -4.58 7.66
C ILE A 255 -1.51 -5.24 7.64
N GLU A 256 -2.45 -4.57 6.99
CA GLU A 256 -3.84 -5.00 6.88
C GLU A 256 -4.38 -4.81 5.46
N ALA A 257 -5.16 -5.74 4.97
CA ALA A 257 -6.02 -5.47 3.83
C ALA A 257 -7.22 -4.67 4.35
N MET A 258 -7.17 -3.34 4.18
CA MET A 258 -7.99 -2.40 4.94
C MET A 258 -9.43 -2.33 4.42
N ASN A 259 -9.59 -1.99 3.16
CA ASN A 259 -10.88 -1.91 2.46
C ASN A 259 -10.66 -1.74 0.96
N THR A 260 -11.76 -1.78 0.19
CA THR A 260 -11.72 -1.71 -1.28
C THR A 260 -11.02 -0.47 -1.83
N LEU A 261 -11.15 0.68 -1.15
CA LEU A 261 -10.55 1.95 -1.63
C LEU A 261 -9.07 2.07 -1.32
N ARG A 262 -8.53 1.27 -0.39
CA ARG A 262 -7.17 1.38 0.11
C ARG A 262 -6.28 0.19 -0.23
N GLY A 263 -6.86 -0.99 -0.43
CA GLY A 263 -6.09 -2.22 -0.63
C GLY A 263 -5.33 -2.65 0.63
N VAL A 264 -4.15 -3.23 0.44
CA VAL A 264 -3.25 -3.63 1.51
C VAL A 264 -2.38 -2.45 1.93
N THR A 265 -2.48 -2.06 3.20
CA THR A 265 -1.82 -0.87 3.75
C THR A 265 -0.99 -1.18 4.99
N ARG A 266 0.06 -0.38 5.21
CA ARG A 266 0.84 -0.36 6.45
C ARG A 266 0.29 0.74 7.34
N THR A 267 -0.02 0.41 8.58
CA THR A 267 -0.63 1.31 9.56
C THR A 267 0.10 1.21 10.89
N LYS A 268 -0.08 2.20 11.76
CA LYS A 268 0.38 2.12 13.15
C LYS A 268 -0.61 1.27 13.96
N LEU A 269 -0.10 0.48 14.91
CA LEU A 269 -0.93 -0.22 15.89
C LEU A 269 -1.75 0.78 16.72
N ALA A 270 -1.08 1.85 17.16
CA ALA A 270 -1.71 2.94 17.89
C ALA A 270 -2.65 3.75 16.99
N GLY A 271 -3.81 4.14 17.53
CA GLY A 271 -4.81 4.93 16.80
C GLY A 271 -5.72 4.12 15.88
N ARG A 272 -5.59 2.78 15.87
CA ARG A 272 -6.55 1.86 15.26
C ARG A 272 -7.40 1.19 16.36
N GLU A 273 -8.61 0.79 16.00
CA GLU A 273 -9.59 0.20 16.93
C GLU A 273 -9.35 -1.31 17.18
N TRP A 274 -8.07 -1.72 17.25
CA TRP A 274 -7.74 -3.09 17.61
C TRP A 274 -8.10 -3.36 19.06
N THR A 275 -8.71 -4.51 19.35
CA THR A 275 -9.13 -4.91 20.70
C THR A 275 -8.30 -6.05 21.28
N HIS A 276 -7.82 -6.95 20.41
CA HIS A 276 -7.07 -8.14 20.81
C HIS A 276 -5.93 -8.43 19.86
N TRP A 277 -5.00 -9.23 20.32
CA TRP A 277 -3.98 -9.91 19.52
C TRP A 277 -4.13 -11.42 19.65
N LEU A 278 -3.62 -12.18 18.69
CA LEU A 278 -3.65 -13.66 18.71
C LEU A 278 -2.48 -14.26 17.93
N GLN A 279 -2.07 -15.47 18.35
CA GLN A 279 -1.31 -16.36 17.49
C GLN A 279 -2.27 -17.02 16.48
N ILE A 280 -1.91 -16.98 15.22
CA ILE A 280 -2.73 -17.58 14.16
C ILE A 280 -2.64 -19.10 14.27
N PRO A 281 -3.78 -19.83 14.37
CA PRO A 281 -3.81 -21.24 14.75
C PRO A 281 -3.04 -22.20 13.83
N TYR A 282 -2.77 -21.81 12.59
CA TYR A 282 -2.27 -22.70 11.55
C TYR A 282 -0.83 -22.40 11.12
N ILE A 283 -0.16 -21.51 11.82
CA ILE A 283 1.24 -21.18 11.61
C ILE A 283 2.07 -21.42 12.87
N SER A 284 3.35 -21.74 12.70
CA SER A 284 4.29 -21.88 13.83
C SER A 284 4.93 -20.54 14.15
N TYR A 285 5.21 -20.30 15.42
CA TYR A 285 5.92 -19.11 15.89
C TYR A 285 7.36 -19.48 16.17
N VAL A 286 8.27 -18.85 15.48
CA VAL A 286 9.72 -18.99 15.63
C VAL A 286 10.31 -17.65 16.08
N GLU A 287 11.39 -17.70 16.85
CA GLU A 287 12.14 -16.50 17.24
C GLU A 287 13.09 -16.13 16.10
N GLU A 288 13.29 -14.83 15.86
CA GLU A 288 14.38 -14.36 14.99
C GLU A 288 15.70 -14.83 15.58
N LYS A 289 16.51 -15.48 14.77
CA LYS A 289 17.90 -15.78 15.16
C LYS A 289 18.69 -14.48 15.11
N GLU A 290 19.23 -14.07 16.26
CA GLU A 290 20.19 -12.98 16.34
C GLU A 290 21.40 -13.18 15.42
#